data_ade8d457dabdb578f45b47df1c7027fa
#
_entry.id   ade8d457dabdb578f45b47df1c7027fa
#
_cell.length_a   1.000
_cell.length_b   1.000
_cell.length_c   1.000
_cell.angle_alpha   90.00
_cell.angle_beta   90.00
_cell.angle_gamma   90.00
#
_symmetry.space_group_name_H-M   'P 1'
#
loop_
_entity.id
_entity.type
_entity.pdbx_description
1 polymer ?
#
loop_
_entity_poly.entity_id
_entity_poly.type
_entity_poly.pdbx_seq_one_letter_code
_entity_poly.pdbx_strand_id
1 'polypeptide(L)'
;MSVMNAIKAGLKVDKAVLIGSGDIVQDITDDFIAKLGLKPIVSKLLCERFENKYGGKMDDYSSYKAAAITTIPTLVIHDKNDPEVPVKAGINIHKYLKNGELMLTEQLGHRKILADLQVIQKIITFIKN
;
A
#
# COMPACT_ATOMS: atom_id res chain seq x y z
N MET A 1 -2.04 3.11 -0.44
CA MET A 1 -2.23 3.64 0.94
C MET A 1 -3.52 4.45 1.08
N SER A 2 -3.80 5.43 0.24
CA SER A 2 -5.00 6.28 0.33
C SER A 2 -6.32 5.50 0.29
N VAL A 3 -6.47 4.51 -0.60
CA VAL A 3 -7.69 3.68 -0.71
C VAL A 3 -8.00 2.95 0.59
N MET A 4 -7.01 2.32 1.22
CA MET A 4 -7.20 1.59 2.48
C MET A 4 -7.63 2.51 3.61
N ASN A 5 -7.04 3.71 3.70
CA ASN A 5 -7.45 4.70 4.69
C ASN A 5 -8.85 5.27 4.40
N ALA A 6 -9.24 5.45 3.15
CA ALA A 6 -10.59 5.87 2.78
C ALA A 6 -11.63 4.81 3.18
N ILE A 7 -11.35 3.53 2.95
CA ILE A 7 -12.20 2.42 3.40
C ILE A 7 -12.31 2.41 4.93
N LYS A 8 -11.18 2.55 5.63
CA LYS A 8 -11.15 2.68 7.10
C LYS A 8 -12.00 3.87 7.59
N ALA A 9 -12.02 4.96 6.84
CA ALA A 9 -12.82 6.16 7.13
C ALA A 9 -14.30 6.05 6.73
N GLY A 10 -14.73 4.91 6.20
CA GLY A 10 -16.15 4.64 5.90
C GLY A 10 -16.51 4.72 4.41
N LEU A 11 -15.54 4.79 3.50
CA LEU A 11 -15.83 4.66 2.06
C LEU A 11 -16.46 3.28 1.80
N LYS A 12 -17.66 3.30 1.22
CA LYS A 12 -18.39 2.07 0.85
C LYS A 12 -18.02 1.67 -0.56
N VAL A 13 -17.46 0.50 -0.71
CA VAL A 13 -17.14 -0.15 -1.99
C VAL A 13 -17.38 -1.65 -1.84
N ASP A 14 -17.72 -2.31 -2.93
CA ASP A 14 -17.97 -3.76 -2.94
C ASP A 14 -16.67 -4.56 -2.97
N LYS A 15 -15.65 -4.03 -3.63
CA LYS A 15 -14.32 -4.64 -3.77
C LYS A 15 -13.24 -3.57 -3.89
N ALA A 16 -12.01 -3.94 -3.58
CA ALA A 16 -10.84 -3.08 -3.76
C ALA A 16 -9.71 -3.81 -4.51
N VAL A 17 -8.98 -3.06 -5.33
CA VAL A 17 -7.75 -3.54 -5.98
C VAL A 17 -6.62 -2.59 -5.63
N LEU A 18 -5.54 -3.12 -5.09
CA LEU A 18 -4.34 -2.38 -4.72
C LEU A 18 -3.19 -2.84 -5.62
N ILE A 19 -2.57 -1.92 -6.35
CA ILE A 19 -1.45 -2.21 -7.25
C ILE A 19 -0.25 -1.40 -6.81
N GLY A 20 0.88 -2.07 -6.49
CA GLY A 20 2.10 -1.41 -6.07
C GLY A 20 1.93 -0.50 -4.85
N SER A 21 1.01 -0.84 -3.96
CA SER A 21 0.67 0.02 -2.83
C SER A 21 1.75 0.00 -1.74
N GLY A 22 2.10 1.20 -1.25
CA GLY A 22 2.88 1.34 -0.02
C GLY A 22 2.07 0.93 1.20
N ASP A 23 2.77 0.51 2.25
CA ASP A 23 2.17 -0.02 3.47
C ASP A 23 2.49 0.85 4.69
N ILE A 24 3.69 0.74 5.25
CA ILE A 24 4.09 1.44 6.47
C ILE A 24 4.53 2.87 6.12
N VAL A 25 3.88 3.85 6.75
CA VAL A 25 4.15 5.28 6.47
C VAL A 25 5.58 5.65 6.81
N GLN A 26 6.14 5.10 7.90
CA GLN A 26 7.52 5.34 8.29
C GLN A 26 8.51 4.86 7.21
N ASP A 27 8.31 3.64 6.67
CA ASP A 27 9.17 3.09 5.62
C ASP A 27 9.17 3.99 4.37
N ILE A 28 7.99 4.49 3.97
CA ILE A 28 7.83 5.39 2.83
C ILE A 28 8.55 6.72 3.08
N THR A 29 8.43 7.25 4.29
CA THR A 29 9.08 8.50 4.68
C THR A 29 10.60 8.34 4.71
N ASP A 30 11.10 7.24 5.27
CA ASP A 30 12.52 6.94 5.34
C ASP A 30 13.13 6.79 3.93
N ASP A 31 12.46 6.04 3.05
CA ASP A 31 12.86 5.89 1.64
C ASP A 31 12.90 7.23 0.90
N PHE A 32 11.89 8.08 1.11
CA PHE A 32 11.84 9.39 0.49
C PHE A 32 12.99 10.29 0.96
N ILE A 33 13.26 10.33 2.27
CA ILE A 33 14.36 11.09 2.85
C ILE A 33 15.72 10.58 2.34
N ALA A 34 15.90 9.26 2.23
CA ALA A 34 17.11 8.65 1.68
C ALA A 34 17.31 9.01 0.20
N LYS A 35 16.27 8.97 -0.61
CA LYS A 35 16.32 9.37 -2.04
C LYS A 35 16.66 10.83 -2.24
N LEU A 36 16.34 11.70 -1.29
CA LEU A 36 16.76 13.11 -1.28
C LEU A 36 18.18 13.33 -0.77
N GLY A 37 18.88 12.28 -0.34
CA GLY A 37 20.22 12.39 0.24
C GLY A 37 20.26 13.09 1.61
N LEU A 38 19.12 13.14 2.30
CA LEU A 38 19.01 13.78 3.61
C LEU A 38 19.33 12.79 4.74
N LYS A 39 19.71 13.33 5.90
CA LYS A 39 20.00 12.51 7.08
C LYS A 39 18.73 11.86 7.64
N PRO A 40 18.81 10.62 8.19
CA PRO A 40 17.67 9.91 8.76
C PRO A 40 16.90 10.68 9.84
N ILE A 41 17.58 11.57 10.59
CA ILE A 41 16.93 12.43 11.57
C ILE A 41 15.80 13.29 11.00
N VAL A 42 15.87 13.64 9.72
CA VAL A 42 14.84 14.45 9.05
C VAL A 42 13.50 13.67 8.98
N SER A 43 13.56 12.36 8.73
CA SER A 43 12.37 11.51 8.74
C SER A 43 11.68 11.53 10.11
N LYS A 44 12.47 11.38 11.18
CA LYS A 44 11.96 11.44 12.56
C LYS A 44 11.29 12.79 12.85
N LEU A 45 11.95 13.89 12.49
CA LEU A 45 11.40 15.23 12.70
C LEU A 45 10.12 15.49 11.91
N LEU A 46 10.01 14.93 10.69
CA LEU A 46 8.78 15.00 9.90
C LEU A 46 7.64 14.25 10.58
N CYS A 47 7.89 13.05 11.08
CA CYS A 47 6.89 12.27 11.82
C CYS A 47 6.41 13.01 13.08
N GLU A 48 7.34 13.51 13.89
CA GLU A 48 7.02 14.29 15.08
C GLU A 48 6.20 15.54 14.75
N ARG A 49 6.57 16.26 13.70
CA ARG A 49 5.84 17.45 13.25
C ARG A 49 4.43 17.11 12.77
N PHE A 50 4.28 16.02 12.03
CA PHE A 50 2.98 15.54 11.57
C PHE A 50 2.08 15.19 12.76
N GLU A 51 2.58 14.38 13.70
CA GLU A 51 1.86 13.94 14.89
C GLU A 51 1.43 15.14 15.77
N ASN A 52 2.34 16.11 15.95
CA ASN A 52 2.04 17.32 16.71
C ASN A 52 0.99 18.23 16.03
N LYS A 53 0.99 18.28 14.70
CA LYS A 53 0.07 19.15 13.94
C LYS A 53 -1.34 18.58 13.83
N TYR A 54 -1.46 17.26 13.61
CA TYR A 54 -2.74 16.63 13.28
C TYR A 54 -3.30 15.76 14.41
N GLY A 55 -2.50 15.49 15.42
CA GLY A 55 -2.82 14.53 16.49
C GLY A 55 -2.69 13.07 16.01
N GLY A 56 -2.68 12.12 16.95
CA GLY A 56 -2.55 10.70 16.65
C GLY A 56 -1.14 10.29 16.22
N LYS A 57 -1.00 9.05 15.83
CA LYS A 57 0.27 8.48 15.36
C LYS A 57 0.30 8.40 13.84
N MET A 58 1.44 8.73 13.25
CA MET A 58 1.63 8.63 11.80
C MET A 58 1.40 7.21 11.29
N ASP A 59 1.77 6.20 12.08
CA ASP A 59 1.52 4.79 11.79
C ASP A 59 0.02 4.41 11.71
N ASP A 60 -0.87 5.21 12.28
CA ASP A 60 -2.32 4.99 12.17
C ASP A 60 -2.85 5.12 10.74
N TYR A 61 -2.06 5.72 9.86
CA TYR A 61 -2.31 5.84 8.42
C TYR A 61 -1.65 4.73 7.59
N SER A 62 -0.92 3.82 8.20
CA SER A 62 -0.33 2.66 7.51
C SER A 62 -1.41 1.72 6.99
N SER A 63 -1.19 1.16 5.78
CA SER A 63 -2.21 0.35 5.10
C SER A 63 -2.53 -0.94 5.83
N TYR A 64 -1.55 -1.57 6.48
CA TYR A 64 -1.77 -2.81 7.23
C TYR A 64 -2.79 -2.65 8.37
N LYS A 65 -2.83 -1.49 9.03
CA LYS A 65 -3.82 -1.21 10.07
C LYS A 65 -5.24 -1.11 9.51
N ALA A 66 -5.39 -0.50 8.36
CA ALA A 66 -6.68 -0.46 7.67
C ALA A 66 -7.07 -1.85 7.13
N ALA A 67 -6.10 -2.61 6.62
CA ALA A 67 -6.31 -3.98 6.15
C ALA A 67 -6.82 -4.90 7.25
N ALA A 68 -6.28 -4.78 8.47
CA ALA A 68 -6.67 -5.61 9.63
C ALA A 68 -8.14 -5.48 10.03
N ILE A 69 -8.75 -4.35 9.74
CA ILE A 69 -10.16 -4.08 10.12
C ILE A 69 -11.14 -4.16 8.94
N THR A 70 -10.66 -4.16 7.69
CA THR A 70 -11.53 -4.27 6.53
C THR A 70 -12.02 -5.70 6.31
N THR A 71 -13.27 -5.84 5.89
CA THR A 71 -13.89 -7.09 5.45
C THR A 71 -14.14 -7.13 3.96
N ILE A 72 -13.86 -6.04 3.26
CA ILE A 72 -14.08 -5.89 1.83
C ILE A 72 -13.12 -6.80 1.07
N PRO A 73 -13.62 -7.61 0.10
CA PRO A 73 -12.76 -8.40 -0.76
C PRO A 73 -11.72 -7.50 -1.44
N THR A 74 -10.45 -7.81 -1.24
CA THR A 74 -9.35 -6.96 -1.71
C THR A 74 -8.30 -7.78 -2.45
N LEU A 75 -8.03 -7.40 -3.69
CA LEU A 75 -6.94 -7.97 -4.49
C LEU A 75 -5.71 -7.08 -4.36
N VAL A 76 -4.61 -7.65 -3.89
CA VAL A 76 -3.30 -6.99 -3.84
C VAL A 76 -2.44 -7.51 -4.99
N ILE A 77 -1.93 -6.61 -5.82
CA ILE A 77 -1.03 -6.92 -6.93
C ILE A 77 0.28 -6.17 -6.73
N HIS A 78 1.40 -6.87 -6.78
CA HIS A 78 2.71 -6.27 -6.59
C HIS A 78 3.78 -6.96 -7.42
N ASP A 79 4.69 -6.18 -7.99
CA ASP A 79 5.83 -6.74 -8.72
C ASP A 79 6.99 -7.00 -7.75
N LYS A 80 7.62 -8.18 -7.88
CA LYS A 80 8.77 -8.56 -7.04
C LYS A 80 9.99 -7.66 -7.26
N ASN A 81 10.09 -7.06 -8.44
CA ASN A 81 11.18 -6.19 -8.84
C ASN A 81 10.78 -4.71 -8.89
N ASP A 82 9.75 -4.31 -8.13
CA ASP A 82 9.32 -2.93 -8.04
C ASP A 82 10.43 -2.06 -7.40
N PRO A 83 11.02 -1.10 -8.14
CA PRO A 83 12.10 -0.27 -7.62
C PRO A 83 11.58 0.93 -6.81
N GLU A 84 10.30 1.22 -6.88
CA GLU A 84 9.69 2.38 -6.21
C GLU A 84 9.10 2.00 -4.86
N VAL A 85 8.39 0.85 -4.80
CA VAL A 85 7.78 0.33 -3.57
C VAL A 85 8.17 -1.13 -3.39
N PRO A 86 8.91 -1.47 -2.33
CA PRO A 86 9.33 -2.85 -2.08
C PRO A 86 8.15 -3.82 -1.98
N VAL A 87 8.28 -5.00 -2.59
CA VAL A 87 7.24 -6.05 -2.61
C VAL A 87 6.76 -6.45 -1.21
N LYS A 88 7.63 -6.31 -0.19
CA LYS A 88 7.28 -6.57 1.21
C LYS A 88 6.03 -5.79 1.65
N ALA A 89 5.79 -4.60 1.09
CA ALA A 89 4.62 -3.78 1.40
C ALA A 89 3.33 -4.48 0.98
N GLY A 90 3.24 -4.96 -0.27
CA GLY A 90 2.07 -5.70 -0.75
C GLY A 90 1.83 -7.00 0.00
N ILE A 91 2.90 -7.75 0.29
CA ILE A 91 2.83 -8.99 1.07
C ILE A 91 2.32 -8.71 2.48
N ASN A 92 2.80 -7.65 3.13
CA ASN A 92 2.37 -7.29 4.47
C ASN A 92 0.90 -6.86 4.50
N ILE A 93 0.46 -6.01 3.57
CA ILE A 93 -0.96 -5.63 3.46
C ILE A 93 -1.84 -6.88 3.33
N HIS A 94 -1.49 -7.79 2.40
CA HIS A 94 -2.23 -9.04 2.20
C HIS A 94 -2.31 -9.89 3.46
N LYS A 95 -1.22 -10.00 4.22
CA LYS A 95 -1.17 -10.76 5.48
C LYS A 95 -2.21 -10.30 6.50
N TYR A 96 -2.53 -9.01 6.52
CA TYR A 96 -3.50 -8.44 7.46
C TYR A 96 -4.94 -8.41 6.93
N LEU A 97 -5.15 -8.63 5.63
CA LEU A 97 -6.49 -8.67 5.04
C LEU A 97 -7.25 -9.93 5.49
N LYS A 98 -8.49 -9.75 5.94
CA LYS A 98 -9.39 -10.88 6.28
C LYS A 98 -9.93 -11.60 5.05
N ASN A 99 -10.11 -10.86 3.95
CA ASN A 99 -10.64 -11.34 2.68
C ASN A 99 -9.76 -10.80 1.56
N GLY A 100 -8.53 -11.31 1.47
CA GLY A 100 -7.50 -10.83 0.55
C GLY A 100 -7.06 -11.89 -0.44
N GLU A 101 -6.82 -11.46 -1.68
CA GLU A 101 -6.07 -12.22 -2.69
C GLU A 101 -4.75 -11.52 -2.98
N LEU A 102 -3.70 -12.29 -3.27
CA LEU A 102 -2.38 -11.76 -3.65
C LEU A 102 -1.97 -12.27 -5.02
N MET A 103 -1.59 -11.35 -5.91
CA MET A 103 -0.92 -11.64 -7.17
C MET A 103 0.45 -10.98 -7.17
N LEU A 104 1.51 -11.79 -7.30
CA LEU A 104 2.87 -11.30 -7.48
C LEU A 104 3.27 -11.46 -8.95
N THR A 105 3.83 -10.41 -9.52
CA THR A 105 4.42 -10.39 -10.86
C THR A 105 5.94 -10.27 -10.79
N GLU A 106 6.62 -10.43 -11.91
CA GLU A 106 8.07 -10.32 -12.01
C GLU A 106 8.47 -9.45 -13.21
N GLN A 107 9.48 -8.60 -13.01
CA GLN A 107 10.10 -7.78 -14.06
C GLN A 107 9.18 -6.73 -14.73
N LEU A 108 8.02 -6.45 -14.17
CA LEU A 108 7.12 -5.39 -14.63
C LEU A 108 7.43 -4.06 -13.96
N GLY A 109 7.90 -4.11 -12.71
CA GLY A 109 8.14 -2.92 -11.89
C GLY A 109 6.85 -2.14 -11.59
N HIS A 110 7.02 -0.93 -11.11
CA HIS A 110 5.89 -0.11 -10.61
C HIS A 110 4.93 0.38 -11.69
N ARG A 111 5.40 0.58 -12.92
CA ARG A 111 4.63 1.24 -14.00
C ARG A 111 4.10 0.29 -15.05
N LYS A 112 4.92 -0.64 -15.53
CA LYS A 112 4.51 -1.59 -16.57
C LYS A 112 3.42 -2.55 -16.10
N ILE A 113 3.37 -2.83 -14.78
CA ILE A 113 2.35 -3.65 -14.14
C ILE A 113 0.92 -3.20 -14.48
N LEU A 114 0.70 -1.90 -14.68
CA LEU A 114 -0.61 -1.34 -15.00
C LEU A 114 -1.09 -1.65 -16.43
N ALA A 115 -0.18 -2.00 -17.33
CA ALA A 115 -0.49 -2.32 -18.73
C ALA A 115 -0.33 -3.82 -19.05
N ASP A 116 0.02 -4.63 -18.08
CA ASP A 116 0.19 -6.07 -18.28
C ASP A 116 -1.16 -6.77 -18.45
N LEU A 117 -1.27 -7.56 -19.53
CA LEU A 117 -2.53 -8.23 -19.89
C LEU A 117 -2.99 -9.27 -18.85
N GLN A 118 -2.06 -9.97 -18.20
CA GLN A 118 -2.40 -10.95 -17.16
C GLN A 118 -2.92 -10.25 -15.91
N VAL A 119 -2.31 -9.11 -15.55
CA VAL A 119 -2.77 -8.26 -14.45
C VAL A 119 -4.18 -7.73 -14.73
N ILE A 120 -4.40 -7.18 -15.93
CA ILE A 120 -5.72 -6.66 -16.34
C ILE A 120 -6.77 -7.77 -16.31
N GLN A 121 -6.46 -8.95 -16.85
CA GLN A 121 -7.38 -10.09 -16.84
C GLN A 121 -7.72 -10.56 -15.41
N LYS A 122 -6.72 -10.61 -14.52
CA LYS A 122 -6.94 -10.94 -13.10
C LYS A 122 -7.87 -9.94 -12.42
N ILE A 123 -7.68 -8.65 -12.68
CA ILE A 123 -8.53 -7.59 -12.13
C ILE A 123 -9.97 -7.76 -12.63
N ILE A 124 -10.17 -7.95 -13.93
CA ILE A 124 -11.51 -8.12 -14.53
C ILE A 124 -12.21 -9.34 -13.90
N THR A 125 -11.51 -10.46 -13.77
CA THR A 125 -12.06 -11.67 -13.15
C THR A 125 -12.43 -11.44 -11.70
N PHE A 126 -11.55 -10.78 -10.93
CA PHE A 126 -11.81 -10.47 -9.53
C PHE A 126 -13.02 -9.55 -9.34
N ILE A 127 -13.19 -8.54 -10.19
CA ILE A 127 -14.30 -7.58 -10.09
C ILE A 127 -15.63 -8.25 -10.46
N LYS A 128 -15.66 -9.13 -11.48
CA LYS A 128 -16.88 -9.78 -11.96
C LYS A 128 -17.40 -10.88 -11.04
N ASN A 129 -16.53 -11.55 -10.31
CA ASN A 129 -16.90 -12.62 -9.38
C ASN A 129 -17.36 -12.07 -8.02
#